data_71ab0540af2dbf4c3ff774372abe5556
#
_entry.id   71ab0540af2dbf4c3ff774372abe5556
#
_cell.length_a   1.000
_cell.length_b   1.000
_cell.length_c   1.000
_cell.angle_alpha   90.00
_cell.angle_beta   90.00
_cell.angle_gamma   90.00
#
_symmetry.space_group_name_H-M   'P 1'
#
loop_
_entity.id
_entity.type
_entity.pdbx_description
1 polymer ?
#
loop_
_entity_poly.entity_id
_entity_poly.type
_entity_poly.pdbx_seq_one_letter_code
_entity_poly.pdbx_strand_id
1 'polypeptide(L)'
;MSKQGLNPRFYAAREIPTFEEVARQVHIERLPIWKNEKHGTQWINTLRDYAFPKIGRLPVDSISQPEVLSCLSPVWNQKPETARRLAHRIKVVLDVARSKGYREGENPVPVIKDSGVLP
;
A
#
# COMPACT_ATOMS: atom_id res chain seq x y z
N MET A 1 -27.97 15.95 1.66
CA MET A 1 -27.59 15.76 1.87
C MET A 1 -27.16 15.50 2.15
N SER A 2 -27.21 15.14 2.25
CA SER A 2 -26.83 14.83 2.49
C SER A 2 -26.25 14.74 2.88
N LYS A 3 -26.33 14.95 3.15
CA LYS A 3 -25.81 14.81 3.51
C LYS A 3 -25.55 14.27 4.11
N GLN A 4 -26.10 14.22 4.52
CA GLN A 4 -25.94 13.70 4.97
C GLN A 4 -25.74 12.88 5.08
N GLY A 5 -26.70 13.58 5.94
CA GLY A 5 -26.50 12.21 6.23
C GLY A 5 -25.76 11.40 5.21
N LEU A 6 -24.81 11.99 4.70
CA LEU A 6 -24.03 11.31 3.70
C LEU A 6 -23.33 10.11 4.30
N ASN A 7 -23.37 9.00 3.58
CA ASN A 7 -22.60 7.85 3.88
C ASN A 7 -21.12 8.21 3.67
N PRO A 8 -20.29 8.11 4.71
CA PRO A 8 -18.88 8.50 4.56
C PRO A 8 -18.17 7.75 3.43
N ARG A 9 -18.52 6.48 3.23
CA ARG A 9 -17.87 5.72 2.16
C ARG A 9 -18.28 6.22 0.79
N PHE A 10 -19.56 6.54 0.61
CA PHE A 10 -20.02 7.10 -0.66
C PHE A 10 -19.32 8.43 -0.96
N TYR A 11 -19.24 9.24 0.06
CA TYR A 11 -18.57 10.52 -0.07
C TYR A 11 -17.10 10.31 -0.42
N ALA A 12 -16.46 9.39 0.28
CA ALA A 12 -15.06 9.10 0.08
C ALA A 12 -14.76 8.50 -1.29
N ALA A 13 -15.74 7.85 -1.90
CA ALA A 13 -15.52 7.24 -3.22
C ALA A 13 -15.04 8.24 -4.25
N ARG A 14 -15.42 9.51 -4.10
CA ARG A 14 -15.00 10.56 -5.02
C ARG A 14 -13.64 11.13 -4.66
N GLU A 15 -13.15 10.81 -3.47
CA GLU A 15 -11.93 11.39 -2.96
C GLU A 15 -10.98 10.35 -2.41
N ILE A 16 -11.12 9.13 -2.87
CA ILE A 16 -10.23 8.08 -2.41
C ILE A 16 -8.83 8.38 -2.90
N PRO A 17 -7.86 8.44 -1.98
CA PRO A 17 -6.49 8.74 -2.38
C PRO A 17 -5.87 7.59 -3.13
N THR A 18 -4.84 7.91 -3.90
CA THR A 18 -4.08 6.89 -4.59
C THR A 18 -3.17 6.16 -3.61
N PHE A 19 -2.67 5.01 -4.05
CA PHE A 19 -1.70 4.27 -3.27
C PHE A 19 -0.51 5.15 -2.90
N GLU A 20 0.01 5.90 -3.87
CA GLU A 20 1.16 6.76 -3.61
C GLU A 20 0.85 7.81 -2.55
N GLU A 21 -0.35 8.41 -2.62
CA GLU A 21 -0.72 9.42 -1.64
C GLU A 21 -0.77 8.86 -0.24
N VAL A 22 -1.35 7.66 -0.08
CA VAL A 22 -1.41 7.03 1.24
C VAL A 22 -0.01 6.65 1.71
N ALA A 23 0.80 6.11 0.80
CA ALA A 23 2.17 5.73 1.16
C ALA A 23 2.97 6.93 1.67
N ARG A 24 2.81 8.07 1.03
CA ARG A 24 3.52 9.27 1.46
C ARG A 24 3.00 9.80 2.79
N GLN A 25 1.69 9.66 3.05
CA GLN A 25 1.16 9.98 4.36
C GLN A 25 1.76 9.11 5.45
N VAL A 26 1.83 7.80 5.18
CA VAL A 26 2.41 6.87 6.14
C VAL A 26 3.87 7.24 6.41
N HIS A 27 4.59 7.56 5.36
CA HIS A 27 6.00 7.93 5.48
C HIS A 27 6.17 9.13 6.42
N ILE A 28 5.38 10.17 6.19
CA ILE A 28 5.47 11.38 7.00
C ILE A 28 5.08 11.09 8.45
N GLU A 29 4.02 10.32 8.65
CA GLU A 29 3.53 10.04 9.99
C GLU A 29 4.51 9.19 10.80
N ARG A 30 5.32 8.37 10.13
CA ARG A 30 6.24 7.47 10.81
C ARG A 30 7.65 8.00 10.91
N LEU A 31 7.94 9.15 10.28
CA LEU A 31 9.29 9.71 10.36
C LEU A 31 9.78 9.86 11.80
N PRO A 32 8.97 10.37 12.74
CA PRO A 32 9.48 10.52 14.10
C PRO A 32 9.74 9.20 14.82
N ILE A 33 9.16 8.11 14.32
CA ILE A 33 9.31 6.81 14.96
C ILE A 33 10.60 6.13 14.53
N TRP A 34 11.00 6.34 13.29
CA TRP A 34 12.22 5.71 12.77
C TRP A 34 13.45 6.38 13.38
N LYS A 35 14.38 5.54 13.81
CA LYS A 35 15.53 6.02 14.57
C LYS A 35 16.55 6.75 13.74
N ASN A 36 16.57 6.54 12.42
CA ASN A 36 17.51 7.27 11.57
C ASN A 36 16.87 7.57 10.24
N GLU A 37 17.40 8.61 9.59
CA GLU A 37 16.91 9.07 8.31
C GLU A 37 17.01 8.01 7.23
N LYS A 38 18.06 7.22 7.29
CA LYS A 38 18.32 6.23 6.27
C LYS A 38 17.17 5.23 6.19
N HIS A 39 16.67 4.80 7.34
CA HIS A 39 15.56 3.86 7.38
C HIS A 39 14.32 4.45 6.71
N GLY A 40 13.98 5.69 7.06
CA GLY A 40 12.83 6.34 6.47
C GLY A 40 12.98 6.53 4.97
N THR A 41 14.16 6.92 4.54
CA THR A 41 14.45 7.11 3.13
C THR A 41 14.33 5.79 2.37
N GLN A 42 14.87 4.72 2.93
CA GLN A 42 14.79 3.40 2.29
C GLN A 42 13.35 2.92 2.21
N TRP A 43 12.55 3.21 3.24
CA TRP A 43 11.17 2.78 3.25
C TRP A 43 10.40 3.32 2.06
N ILE A 44 10.48 4.63 1.84
CA ILE A 44 9.72 5.24 0.76
C ILE A 44 10.34 4.94 -0.61
N ASN A 45 11.68 4.86 -0.66
CA ASN A 45 12.35 4.60 -1.93
C ASN A 45 12.02 3.21 -2.49
N THR A 46 11.88 2.22 -1.63
CA THR A 46 11.49 0.89 -2.08
C THR A 46 10.12 0.94 -2.76
N LEU A 47 9.19 1.65 -2.16
CA LEU A 47 7.86 1.80 -2.75
C LEU A 47 7.93 2.60 -4.04
N ARG A 48 8.70 3.67 -4.05
CA ARG A 48 8.84 4.49 -5.25
C ARG A 48 9.40 3.70 -6.42
N ASP A 49 10.36 2.84 -6.15
CA ASP A 49 11.06 2.13 -7.22
C ASP A 49 10.26 0.94 -7.74
N TYR A 50 9.52 0.25 -6.88
CA TYR A 50 8.90 -1.02 -7.25
C TYR A 50 7.38 -1.01 -7.25
N ALA A 51 6.75 -0.13 -6.52
CA ALA A 51 5.30 -0.11 -6.43
C ALA A 51 4.68 1.07 -7.16
N PHE A 52 5.19 2.26 -6.99
CA PHE A 52 4.58 3.45 -7.58
C PHE A 52 4.44 3.38 -9.10
N PRO A 53 5.44 2.87 -9.84
CA PRO A 53 5.28 2.81 -11.30
C PRO A 53 4.10 1.94 -11.74
N LYS A 54 3.72 0.98 -10.93
CA LYS A 54 2.67 0.04 -11.29
C LYS A 54 1.33 0.34 -10.65
N ILE A 55 1.32 0.71 -9.37
CA ILE A 55 0.07 0.89 -8.64
C ILE A 55 -0.03 2.24 -7.97
N GLY A 56 0.97 3.11 -8.09
CA GLY A 56 0.97 4.38 -7.37
C GLY A 56 -0.20 5.27 -7.69
N ARG A 57 -0.68 5.24 -8.92
CA ARG A 57 -1.78 6.10 -9.37
C ARG A 57 -3.15 5.49 -9.15
N LEU A 58 -3.20 4.24 -8.76
CA LEU A 58 -4.48 3.59 -8.55
C LEU A 58 -5.11 4.05 -7.25
N PRO A 59 -6.43 4.24 -7.24
CA PRO A 59 -7.11 4.48 -5.96
C PRO A 59 -6.80 3.32 -5.01
N VAL A 60 -6.55 3.66 -3.76
CA VAL A 60 -6.06 2.65 -2.82
C VAL A 60 -7.09 1.53 -2.58
N ASP A 61 -8.36 1.79 -2.85
CA ASP A 61 -9.39 0.75 -2.69
C ASP A 61 -9.50 -0.16 -3.91
N SER A 62 -8.78 0.16 -4.98
CA SER A 62 -8.78 -0.67 -6.19
C SER A 62 -7.67 -1.71 -6.20
N ILE A 63 -6.81 -1.70 -5.20
CA ILE A 63 -5.65 -2.58 -5.19
C ILE A 63 -6.05 -3.92 -4.58
N SER A 64 -5.95 -4.96 -5.40
CA SER A 64 -6.26 -6.31 -4.99
C SER A 64 -5.04 -7.19 -5.25
N GLN A 65 -5.24 -8.50 -5.11
CA GLN A 65 -4.12 -9.44 -5.24
C GLN A 65 -3.35 -9.31 -6.56
N PRO A 66 -4.02 -9.22 -7.73
CA PRO A 66 -3.27 -9.10 -8.97
C PRO A 66 -2.36 -7.87 -9.02
N GLU A 67 -2.83 -6.74 -8.50
CA GLU A 67 -2.02 -5.53 -8.48
C GLU A 67 -0.78 -5.70 -7.61
N VAL A 68 -0.96 -6.31 -6.44
CA VAL A 68 0.17 -6.54 -5.54
C VAL A 68 1.15 -7.50 -6.20
N LEU A 69 0.66 -8.56 -6.82
CA LEU A 69 1.51 -9.51 -7.51
C LEU A 69 2.32 -8.87 -8.63
N SER A 70 1.72 -7.90 -9.33
CA SER A 70 2.44 -7.23 -10.41
C SER A 70 3.67 -6.49 -9.90
N CYS A 71 3.65 -6.06 -8.64
CA CYS A 71 4.79 -5.40 -8.03
C CYS A 71 5.83 -6.40 -7.54
N LEU A 72 5.39 -7.53 -7.02
CA LEU A 72 6.28 -8.47 -6.36
C LEU A 72 6.96 -9.44 -7.33
N SER A 73 6.22 -9.87 -8.35
CA SER A 73 6.73 -10.91 -9.24
C SER A 73 8.08 -10.58 -9.88
N PRO A 74 8.30 -9.36 -10.38
CA PRO A 74 9.57 -9.08 -11.05
C PRO A 74 10.79 -9.21 -10.16
N VAL A 75 10.63 -9.02 -8.85
CA VAL A 75 11.78 -9.05 -7.93
C VAL A 75 11.83 -10.28 -7.08
N TRP A 76 10.81 -11.12 -7.13
CA TRP A 76 10.69 -12.22 -6.17
C TRP A 76 11.87 -13.19 -6.26
N ASN A 77 12.23 -13.61 -7.46
CA ASN A 77 13.31 -14.57 -7.62
C ASN A 77 14.69 -13.94 -7.55
N GLN A 78 14.82 -12.73 -8.07
CA GLN A 78 16.13 -12.08 -8.18
C GLN A 78 16.56 -11.43 -6.87
N LYS A 79 15.60 -10.89 -6.13
CA LYS A 79 15.89 -10.15 -4.91
C LYS A 79 14.84 -10.50 -3.85
N PRO A 80 14.91 -11.72 -3.30
CA PRO A 80 13.87 -12.17 -2.36
C PRO A 80 13.72 -11.27 -1.14
N GLU A 81 14.83 -10.74 -0.61
CA GLU A 81 14.73 -9.84 0.53
C GLU A 81 14.00 -8.55 0.18
N THR A 82 14.33 -7.99 -1.00
CA THR A 82 13.65 -6.80 -1.46
C THR A 82 12.17 -7.08 -1.63
N ALA A 83 11.83 -8.23 -2.20
CA ALA A 83 10.43 -8.60 -2.41
C ALA A 83 9.69 -8.71 -1.08
N ARG A 84 10.30 -9.31 -0.06
CA ARG A 84 9.66 -9.42 1.25
C ARG A 84 9.46 -8.06 1.89
N ARG A 85 10.45 -7.18 1.79
CA ARG A 85 10.31 -5.84 2.33
C ARG A 85 9.24 -5.05 1.59
N LEU A 86 9.23 -5.19 0.26
CA LEU A 86 8.22 -4.53 -0.55
C LEU A 86 6.82 -5.00 -0.16
N ALA A 87 6.64 -6.32 -0.03
CA ALA A 87 5.35 -6.86 0.36
C ALA A 87 4.91 -6.32 1.72
N HIS A 88 5.83 -6.27 2.67
CA HIS A 88 5.50 -5.76 4.01
C HIS A 88 5.10 -4.28 3.94
N ARG A 89 5.80 -3.50 3.14
CA ARG A 89 5.52 -2.07 3.04
C ARG A 89 4.20 -1.80 2.35
N ILE A 90 3.89 -2.58 1.30
CA ILE A 90 2.58 -2.49 0.67
C ILE A 90 1.49 -2.85 1.67
N LYS A 91 1.71 -3.90 2.46
CA LYS A 91 0.75 -4.31 3.47
C LYS A 91 0.47 -3.18 4.46
N VAL A 92 1.53 -2.52 4.94
CA VAL A 92 1.37 -1.43 5.89
C VAL A 92 0.53 -0.30 5.28
N VAL A 93 0.83 0.07 4.04
CA VAL A 93 0.08 1.13 3.37
C VAL A 93 -1.39 0.77 3.27
N LEU A 94 -1.70 -0.46 2.86
CA LEU A 94 -3.09 -0.88 2.71
C LEU A 94 -3.79 -1.02 4.06
N ASP A 95 -3.08 -1.44 5.10
CA ASP A 95 -3.66 -1.50 6.44
C ASP A 95 -4.00 -0.09 6.93
N VAL A 96 -3.12 0.87 6.71
CA VAL A 96 -3.40 2.25 7.11
C VAL A 96 -4.59 2.80 6.32
N ALA A 97 -4.63 2.51 5.03
CA ALA A 97 -5.76 2.96 4.21
C ALA A 97 -7.07 2.40 4.74
N ARG A 98 -7.06 1.14 5.14
CA ARG A 98 -8.25 0.53 5.71
C ARG A 98 -8.65 1.19 7.02
N SER A 99 -7.67 1.46 7.88
CA SER A 99 -7.95 2.07 9.18
C SER A 99 -8.50 3.48 9.03
N LYS A 100 -8.15 4.16 7.95
CA LYS A 100 -8.64 5.51 7.69
C LYS A 100 -9.95 5.51 6.91
N GLY A 101 -10.47 4.35 6.60
CA GLY A 101 -11.74 4.24 5.89
C GLY A 101 -11.64 4.39 4.39
N TYR A 102 -10.42 4.38 3.85
CA TYR A 102 -10.24 4.54 2.41
C TYR A 102 -10.51 3.26 1.63
N ARG A 103 -10.48 2.12 2.29
CA ARG A 103 -10.78 0.86 1.64
C ARG A 103 -11.38 -0.12 2.65
N GLU A 104 -12.01 -1.16 2.13
CA GLU A 104 -12.63 -2.18 2.96
C GLU A 104 -12.09 -3.56 2.57
N GLY A 105 -12.39 -4.54 3.42
CA GLY A 105 -11.99 -5.90 3.14
C GLY A 105 -10.62 -6.22 3.67
N GLU A 106 -10.22 -7.45 3.48
CA GLU A 106 -8.94 -7.90 3.98
C GLU A 106 -7.80 -7.40 3.12
N ASN A 107 -6.65 -7.27 3.77
CA ASN A 107 -5.44 -6.88 3.05
C ASN A 107 -5.00 -8.04 2.16
N PRO A 108 -4.81 -7.82 0.86
CA PRO A 108 -4.47 -8.93 -0.04
C PRO A 108 -3.07 -9.50 0.15
N VAL A 109 -2.17 -8.73 0.77
CA VAL A 109 -0.78 -9.16 0.88
C VAL A 109 -0.59 -10.43 1.71
N PRO A 110 -1.20 -10.56 2.90
CA PRO A 110 -1.03 -11.78 3.67
C PRO A 110 -1.50 -13.03 2.94
N VAL A 111 -2.57 -12.91 2.17
CA VAL A 111 -3.11 -14.04 1.42
C VAL A 111 -2.08 -14.52 0.40
N ILE A 112 -1.46 -13.60 -0.31
CA ILE A 112 -0.43 -13.93 -1.28
C ILE A 112 0.70 -14.70 -0.63
N LYS A 113 1.16 -14.18 0.50
CA LYS A 113 2.30 -14.75 1.20
C LYS A 113 2.02 -16.17 1.68
N ASP A 114 0.83 -16.37 2.24
CA ASP A 114 0.47 -17.65 2.81
C ASP A 114 0.14 -18.69 1.76
N SER A 115 -0.40 -18.27 0.64
CA SER A 115 -0.83 -19.19 -0.40
C SER A 115 0.33 -19.71 -1.23
N GLY A 116 1.50 -19.09 -1.13
CA GLY A 116 2.64 -19.51 -1.94
C GLY A 116 2.44 -19.24 -3.41
N VAL A 117 1.68 -18.23 -3.74
CA VAL A 117 1.39 -17.89 -5.13
C VAL A 117 2.66 -17.54 -5.89
N LEU A 118 3.60 -16.93 -5.21
CA LEU A 118 4.87 -16.58 -5.83
C LEU A 118 5.85 -17.73 -5.71
N PRO A 119 6.74 -17.86 -6.68
CA PRO A 119 7.73 -18.94 -6.65
C PRO A 119 8.64 -18.84 -5.44
#